data_7571d41845805b18771a4979cfcd0682
#
_entry.id   7571d41845805b18771a4979cfcd0682
#
_cell.length_a   1.000
_cell.length_b   1.000
_cell.length_c   1.000
_cell.angle_alpha   90.00
_cell.angle_beta   90.00
_cell.angle_gamma   90.00
#
_symmetry.space_group_name_H-M   'P 1'
#
loop_
_entity.id
_entity.type
_entity.pdbx_description
1 polymer ?
#
loop_
_entity_poly.entity_id
_entity_poly.type
_entity_poly.pdbx_seq_one_letter_code
_entity_poly.pdbx_strand_id
1 'polypeptide(L)'
;MKMNEYMERTEQVVLHTYNRFPVVFEKGEGVHLYDTEGKEYLDFGAGIAVFALGYHYADYDQALKDQIDKVIHTSNLFYNVPMMEAAEKLVKASGMSKVFFTNSGTEAIEGAIKAARKYAWNKDHATDHEIIAMNHSFHGRSVGALSVTGNPHYQEAFKPLMGGVKFADYNDLDSVKAQITDKTCAIIMETLQGEGGIYPMEESFLKGVKEICEEKDILLILDEIQCGMGRTGSMFAWQQYGVMPDIMTCAKALGCGVPVGAFVLNEKTAKASLVPGDHGTTYGGNPFACAAVSKVFDLFEEHDIVGHVRKTAPYLEKKLDELVEKHDCFTARRGKGFMQGLVVSGRPVGELVKAALANGLLVLSAGSDVLRLVTPLVITEKDIDEMVEKLEAVLS
;
A
#
# COMPACT_ATOMS: atom_id res chain seq x y z
N MET A 1 -28.46 -17.64 -9.21
CA MET A 1 -28.92 -16.22 -9.08
C MET A 1 -28.28 -15.45 -10.22
N LYS A 2 -28.99 -14.53 -10.87
CA LYS A 2 -28.38 -13.69 -11.92
C LYS A 2 -27.50 -12.60 -11.29
N MET A 3 -26.49 -12.14 -12.01
CA MET A 3 -25.56 -11.10 -11.54
C MET A 3 -26.28 -9.87 -10.97
N ASN A 4 -27.33 -9.39 -11.66
CA ASN A 4 -28.12 -8.24 -11.22
C ASN A 4 -28.80 -8.46 -9.84
N GLU A 5 -29.24 -9.65 -9.54
CA GLU A 5 -29.89 -9.96 -8.24
C GLU A 5 -28.88 -9.85 -7.07
N TYR A 6 -27.62 -10.24 -7.28
CA TYR A 6 -26.57 -10.06 -6.27
C TYR A 6 -26.30 -8.56 -6.03
N MET A 7 -26.21 -7.76 -7.11
CA MET A 7 -25.98 -6.32 -7.00
C MET A 7 -27.13 -5.63 -6.28
N GLU A 8 -28.38 -5.86 -6.70
CA GLU A 8 -29.58 -5.28 -6.08
C GLU A 8 -29.66 -5.60 -4.58
N ARG A 9 -29.44 -6.86 -4.20
CA ARG A 9 -29.46 -7.28 -2.78
C ARG A 9 -28.32 -6.67 -2.00
N THR A 10 -27.13 -6.50 -2.59
CA THR A 10 -26.00 -5.83 -1.95
C THR A 10 -26.33 -4.37 -1.65
N GLU A 11 -26.88 -3.65 -2.61
CA GLU A 11 -27.26 -2.24 -2.43
C GLU A 11 -28.38 -2.03 -1.37
N GLN A 12 -29.19 -3.05 -1.10
CA GLN A 12 -30.22 -2.99 -0.05
C GLN A 12 -29.64 -3.08 1.38
N VAL A 13 -28.48 -3.71 1.58
CA VAL A 13 -27.98 -4.05 2.92
C VAL A 13 -26.56 -3.56 3.22
N VAL A 14 -25.79 -3.19 2.20
CA VAL A 14 -24.41 -2.66 2.35
C VAL A 14 -24.42 -1.16 2.13
N LEU A 15 -23.86 -0.41 3.08
CA LEU A 15 -23.78 1.05 2.97
C LEU A 15 -23.07 1.46 1.67
N HIS A 16 -23.72 2.34 0.90
CA HIS A 16 -23.24 2.80 -0.40
C HIS A 16 -22.16 3.89 -0.23
N THR A 17 -20.92 3.48 0.09
CA THR A 17 -19.75 4.37 0.18
C THR A 17 -18.81 4.23 -1.02
N TYR A 18 -19.07 3.29 -1.91
CA TYR A 18 -18.32 3.02 -3.13
C TYR A 18 -19.25 3.00 -4.35
N ASN A 19 -18.84 3.66 -5.44
CA ASN A 19 -19.45 3.48 -6.75
C ASN A 19 -18.92 2.18 -7.36
N ARG A 20 -19.57 1.03 -7.03
CA ARG A 20 -19.11 -0.29 -7.46
C ARG A 20 -19.27 -0.47 -8.95
N PHE A 21 -18.31 -1.12 -9.58
CA PHE A 21 -18.48 -1.57 -10.97
C PHE A 21 -19.52 -2.70 -11.04
N PRO A 22 -20.32 -2.78 -12.13
CA PRO A 22 -21.41 -3.75 -12.25
C PRO A 22 -20.89 -5.14 -12.62
N VAL A 23 -20.06 -5.72 -11.77
CA VAL A 23 -19.50 -7.06 -11.91
C VAL A 23 -19.54 -7.76 -10.55
N VAL A 24 -19.86 -9.06 -10.53
CA VAL A 24 -19.84 -9.90 -9.34
C VAL A 24 -18.83 -11.03 -9.57
N PHE A 25 -17.66 -10.90 -8.97
CA PHE A 25 -16.63 -11.95 -9.04
C PHE A 25 -16.96 -13.13 -8.15
N GLU A 26 -16.73 -14.35 -8.65
CA GLU A 26 -16.99 -15.59 -7.94
C GLU A 26 -15.69 -16.37 -7.64
N LYS A 27 -14.73 -16.35 -8.56
CA LYS A 27 -13.43 -17.02 -8.35
C LYS A 27 -12.27 -16.23 -8.97
N GLY A 28 -11.06 -16.57 -8.53
CA GLY A 28 -9.81 -16.10 -9.12
C GLY A 28 -8.84 -17.25 -9.34
N GLU A 29 -7.98 -17.14 -10.35
CA GLU A 29 -6.93 -18.11 -10.64
C GLU A 29 -5.74 -17.40 -11.33
N GLY A 30 -4.54 -17.55 -10.79
CA GLY A 30 -3.38 -16.83 -11.29
C GLY A 30 -3.59 -15.32 -11.27
N VAL A 31 -3.56 -14.69 -12.44
CA VAL A 31 -3.78 -13.25 -12.60
C VAL A 31 -5.16 -12.89 -13.15
N HIS A 32 -6.09 -13.84 -13.13
CA HIS A 32 -7.43 -13.68 -13.67
C HIS A 32 -8.51 -13.79 -12.60
N LEU A 33 -9.57 -13.00 -12.77
CA LEU A 33 -10.82 -13.11 -12.03
C LEU A 33 -11.94 -13.54 -12.96
N TYR A 34 -12.92 -14.25 -12.43
CA TYR A 34 -14.08 -14.74 -13.16
C TYR A 34 -15.35 -14.28 -12.47
N ASP A 35 -16.29 -13.74 -13.23
CA ASP A 35 -17.58 -13.36 -12.69
C ASP A 35 -18.56 -14.55 -12.60
N THR A 36 -19.71 -14.31 -12.01
CA THR A 36 -20.77 -15.31 -11.82
C THR A 36 -21.41 -15.81 -13.14
N GLU A 37 -21.10 -15.20 -14.28
CA GLU A 37 -21.52 -15.61 -15.61
C GLU A 37 -20.41 -16.32 -16.39
N GLY A 38 -19.22 -16.46 -15.75
CA GLY A 38 -18.05 -17.15 -16.31
C GLY A 38 -17.18 -16.28 -17.20
N LYS A 39 -17.44 -14.98 -17.30
CA LYS A 39 -16.55 -14.07 -18.02
C LYS A 39 -15.24 -13.89 -17.28
N GLU A 40 -14.15 -13.96 -18.04
CA GLU A 40 -12.78 -13.77 -17.56
C GLU A 40 -12.34 -12.32 -17.61
N TYR A 41 -11.56 -11.92 -16.61
CA TYR A 41 -10.97 -10.58 -16.51
C TYR A 41 -9.49 -10.72 -16.11
N LEU A 42 -8.59 -10.16 -16.92
CA LEU A 42 -7.19 -9.99 -16.58
C LEU A 42 -7.06 -8.89 -15.52
N ASP A 43 -6.44 -9.20 -14.38
CA ASP A 43 -6.40 -8.28 -13.24
C ASP A 43 -5.07 -7.52 -13.12
N PHE A 44 -5.08 -6.27 -13.53
CA PHE A 44 -3.98 -5.32 -13.34
C PHE A 44 -4.25 -4.33 -12.19
N GLY A 45 -5.21 -4.64 -11.32
CA GLY A 45 -5.53 -3.91 -10.08
C GLY A 45 -5.17 -4.66 -8.80
N ALA A 46 -5.09 -5.99 -8.85
CA ALA A 46 -4.73 -6.89 -7.76
C ALA A 46 -5.44 -6.58 -6.42
N GLY A 47 -6.73 -6.20 -6.45
CA GLY A 47 -7.46 -5.78 -5.25
C GLY A 47 -6.86 -4.52 -4.59
N ILE A 48 -6.36 -3.58 -5.37
CA ILE A 48 -5.60 -2.39 -4.99
C ILE A 48 -4.22 -2.77 -4.39
N ALA A 49 -3.41 -3.46 -5.20
CA ALA A 49 -2.05 -3.91 -4.86
C ALA A 49 -1.98 -4.91 -3.68
N VAL A 50 -3.02 -5.71 -3.47
CA VAL A 50 -3.11 -6.70 -2.37
C VAL A 50 -2.62 -8.07 -2.80
N PHE A 51 -3.16 -8.63 -3.88
CA PHE A 51 -2.86 -9.99 -4.35
C PHE A 51 -1.52 -10.07 -5.08
N ALA A 52 -0.42 -9.99 -4.33
CA ALA A 52 0.93 -10.05 -4.89
C ALA A 52 1.24 -11.38 -5.58
N LEU A 53 0.80 -12.50 -5.01
CA LEU A 53 0.99 -13.85 -5.54
C LEU A 53 -0.06 -14.25 -6.59
N GLY A 54 -1.01 -13.37 -6.91
CA GLY A 54 -2.19 -13.74 -7.70
C GLY A 54 -3.20 -14.54 -6.88
N TYR A 55 -4.19 -15.08 -7.57
CA TYR A 55 -5.33 -15.78 -6.98
C TYR A 55 -5.08 -17.29 -6.95
N HIS A 56 -5.58 -17.95 -5.89
CA HIS A 56 -5.52 -19.41 -5.75
C HIS A 56 -4.10 -19.98 -5.87
N TYR A 57 -3.15 -19.37 -5.15
CA TYR A 57 -1.78 -19.87 -5.07
C TYR A 57 -1.75 -21.06 -4.12
N ALA A 58 -1.54 -22.28 -4.67
CA ALA A 58 -1.77 -23.55 -3.97
C ALA A 58 -1.08 -23.65 -2.60
N ASP A 59 0.22 -23.31 -2.54
CA ASP A 59 1.01 -23.42 -1.30
C ASP A 59 0.61 -22.36 -0.26
N TYR A 60 0.19 -21.17 -0.71
CA TYR A 60 -0.36 -20.14 0.17
C TYR A 60 -1.70 -20.57 0.73
N ASP A 61 -2.63 -21.04 -0.10
CA ASP A 61 -3.94 -21.53 0.30
C ASP A 61 -3.83 -22.71 1.27
N GLN A 62 -2.86 -23.62 1.04
CA GLN A 62 -2.62 -24.75 1.93
C GLN A 62 -2.14 -24.31 3.31
N ALA A 63 -1.20 -23.35 3.36
CA ALA A 63 -0.72 -22.80 4.63
C ALA A 63 -1.84 -22.17 5.47
N LEU A 64 -2.78 -21.48 4.81
CA LEU A 64 -3.97 -20.92 5.49
C LEU A 64 -4.88 -22.02 6.04
N LYS A 65 -5.16 -23.09 5.26
CA LYS A 65 -5.97 -24.24 5.69
C LYS A 65 -5.32 -24.93 6.88
N ASP A 66 -4.02 -25.20 6.82
CA ASP A 66 -3.26 -25.81 7.91
C ASP A 66 -3.30 -24.99 9.20
N GLN A 67 -3.31 -23.65 9.09
CA GLN A 67 -3.40 -22.79 10.27
C GLN A 67 -4.83 -22.74 10.85
N ILE A 68 -5.85 -22.85 10.01
CA ILE A 68 -7.25 -22.97 10.47
C ILE A 68 -7.43 -24.23 11.34
N ASP A 69 -6.79 -25.34 10.96
CA ASP A 69 -6.85 -26.61 11.71
C ASP A 69 -6.08 -26.58 13.04
N LYS A 70 -5.28 -25.54 13.29
CA LYS A 70 -4.53 -25.36 14.55
C LYS A 70 -5.23 -24.36 15.46
N VAL A 71 -4.87 -23.09 15.36
CA VAL A 71 -5.43 -22.00 16.16
C VAL A 71 -5.47 -20.71 15.35
N ILE A 72 -6.62 -20.04 15.34
CA ILE A 72 -6.82 -18.82 14.56
C ILE A 72 -6.49 -17.57 15.39
N HIS A 73 -6.80 -17.56 16.69
CA HIS A 73 -6.68 -16.40 17.55
C HIS A 73 -6.34 -16.78 19.00
N THR A 74 -5.44 -16.03 19.63
CA THR A 74 -5.05 -16.23 21.04
C THR A 74 -4.98 -14.94 21.86
N SER A 75 -5.20 -13.77 21.26
CA SER A 75 -4.85 -12.44 21.78
C SER A 75 -3.35 -12.19 21.98
N ASN A 76 -2.96 -10.92 22.14
CA ASN A 76 -1.58 -10.52 22.44
C ASN A 76 -1.18 -10.68 23.93
N LEU A 77 -2.07 -11.25 24.75
CA LEU A 77 -1.74 -11.63 26.13
C LEU A 77 -0.91 -12.93 26.18
N PHE A 78 -0.86 -13.67 25.08
CA PHE A 78 -0.12 -14.93 24.97
C PHE A 78 0.82 -14.92 23.77
N TYR A 79 1.92 -15.65 23.89
CA TYR A 79 2.82 -15.88 22.76
C TYR A 79 2.20 -16.88 21.77
N ASN A 80 2.50 -16.72 20.47
CA ASN A 80 2.17 -17.69 19.46
C ASN A 80 3.31 -17.82 18.44
N VAL A 81 3.49 -19.02 17.88
CA VAL A 81 4.59 -19.32 16.95
C VAL A 81 4.48 -18.54 15.65
N PRO A 82 3.31 -18.49 14.95
CA PRO A 82 3.20 -17.76 13.71
C PRO A 82 3.55 -16.27 13.82
N MET A 83 3.21 -15.62 14.94
CA MET A 83 3.55 -14.20 15.14
C MET A 83 5.06 -13.99 15.27
N MET A 84 5.75 -14.87 16.00
CA MET A 84 7.20 -14.83 16.13
C MET A 84 7.86 -15.00 14.76
N GLU A 85 7.49 -16.04 14.00
CA GLU A 85 8.06 -16.32 12.68
C GLU A 85 7.83 -15.18 11.69
N ALA A 86 6.61 -14.65 11.63
CA ALA A 86 6.27 -13.51 10.77
C ALA A 86 7.07 -12.26 11.14
N ALA A 87 7.23 -11.99 12.45
CA ALA A 87 8.01 -10.85 12.91
C ALA A 87 9.50 -10.99 12.57
N GLU A 88 10.09 -12.17 12.76
CA GLU A 88 11.49 -12.43 12.39
C GLU A 88 11.74 -12.22 10.88
N LYS A 89 10.85 -12.72 10.03
CA LYS A 89 10.94 -12.55 8.58
C LYS A 89 10.81 -11.08 8.17
N LEU A 90 9.86 -10.35 8.75
CA LEU A 90 9.66 -8.93 8.46
C LEU A 90 10.84 -8.08 8.95
N VAL A 91 11.38 -8.35 10.13
CA VAL A 91 12.59 -7.70 10.66
C VAL A 91 13.80 -8.02 9.78
N LYS A 92 14.01 -9.29 9.40
CA LYS A 92 15.09 -9.70 8.48
C LYS A 92 15.00 -8.96 7.15
N ALA A 93 13.81 -8.92 6.56
CA ALA A 93 13.58 -8.32 5.24
C ALA A 93 13.73 -6.79 5.23
N SER A 94 13.34 -6.12 6.31
CA SER A 94 13.44 -4.66 6.44
C SER A 94 14.79 -4.20 7.02
N GLY A 95 15.51 -5.04 7.75
CA GLY A 95 16.69 -4.63 8.52
C GLY A 95 16.35 -3.75 9.74
N MET A 96 15.07 -3.61 10.06
CA MET A 96 14.59 -2.85 11.23
C MET A 96 14.59 -3.72 12.51
N SER A 97 14.02 -3.25 13.64
CA SER A 97 14.25 -3.89 14.94
C SER A 97 13.04 -4.58 15.54
N LYS A 98 11.88 -3.93 15.56
CA LYS A 98 10.65 -4.43 16.22
C LYS A 98 9.41 -4.20 15.37
N VAL A 99 8.49 -5.16 15.45
CA VAL A 99 7.21 -5.13 14.71
C VAL A 99 6.05 -5.06 15.69
N PHE A 100 5.04 -4.29 15.35
CA PHE A 100 3.70 -4.39 15.93
C PHE A 100 2.72 -4.71 14.79
N PHE A 101 2.05 -5.86 14.87
CA PHE A 101 1.03 -6.25 13.88
C PHE A 101 -0.31 -5.61 14.19
N THR A 102 -0.99 -5.17 13.12
CA THR A 102 -2.34 -4.60 13.11
C THR A 102 -3.23 -5.37 12.13
N ASN A 103 -4.46 -4.91 11.91
CA ASN A 103 -5.40 -5.58 11.01
C ASN A 103 -5.52 -4.90 9.63
N SER A 104 -4.94 -3.72 9.50
CA SER A 104 -5.05 -2.89 8.29
C SER A 104 -3.92 -1.87 8.21
N GLY A 105 -3.73 -1.29 7.01
CA GLY A 105 -2.78 -0.19 6.81
C GLY A 105 -3.15 1.04 7.62
N THR A 106 -4.43 1.40 7.70
CA THR A 106 -4.85 2.56 8.49
C THR A 106 -4.51 2.40 9.97
N GLU A 107 -4.66 1.20 10.56
CA GLU A 107 -4.22 0.94 11.93
C GLU A 107 -2.71 0.98 12.08
N ALA A 108 -1.95 0.55 11.07
CA ALA A 108 -0.50 0.68 11.09
C ALA A 108 -0.06 2.15 11.13
N ILE A 109 -0.71 3.02 10.38
CA ILE A 109 -0.50 4.47 10.42
C ILE A 109 -0.86 5.06 11.80
N GLU A 110 -1.99 4.67 12.39
CA GLU A 110 -2.37 5.09 13.75
C GLU A 110 -1.28 4.73 14.77
N GLY A 111 -0.74 3.50 14.67
CA GLY A 111 0.36 3.04 15.52
C GLY A 111 1.65 3.84 15.29
N ALA A 112 2.00 4.13 14.04
CA ALA A 112 3.17 4.93 13.68
C ALA A 112 3.07 6.37 14.22
N ILE A 113 1.91 7.02 14.08
CA ILE A 113 1.63 8.35 14.65
C ILE A 113 1.80 8.33 16.17
N LYS A 114 1.23 7.33 16.84
CA LYS A 114 1.35 7.18 18.29
C LYS A 114 2.79 6.94 18.74
N ALA A 115 3.53 6.10 18.02
CA ALA A 115 4.94 5.84 18.31
C ALA A 115 5.78 7.10 18.20
N ALA A 116 5.54 7.91 17.14
CA ALA A 116 6.26 9.16 16.93
C ALA A 116 5.94 10.20 18.02
N ARG A 117 4.68 10.39 18.35
CA ARG A 117 4.27 11.31 19.42
C ARG A 117 4.77 10.86 20.79
N LYS A 118 4.73 9.55 21.08
CA LYS A 118 5.26 9.01 22.33
C LYS A 118 6.78 9.17 22.44
N TYR A 119 7.50 8.97 21.34
CA TYR A 119 8.94 9.24 21.28
C TYR A 119 9.28 10.68 21.67
N ALA A 120 8.56 11.65 21.10
CA ALA A 120 8.75 13.05 21.42
C ALA A 120 8.32 13.39 22.87
N TRP A 121 7.16 12.90 23.31
CA TRP A 121 6.68 13.08 24.67
C TRP A 121 7.65 12.55 25.73
N ASN A 122 8.33 11.43 25.46
CA ASN A 122 9.32 10.88 26.38
C ASN A 122 10.53 11.79 26.58
N LYS A 123 10.78 12.78 25.70
CA LYS A 123 11.88 13.74 25.81
C LYS A 123 11.52 14.96 26.63
N ASP A 124 10.33 15.51 26.46
CA ASP A 124 9.97 16.82 26.98
C ASP A 124 8.61 16.91 27.71
N HIS A 125 7.83 15.80 27.67
CA HIS A 125 6.47 15.71 28.22
C HIS A 125 5.46 16.72 27.63
N ALA A 126 5.78 17.33 26.47
CA ALA A 126 4.83 18.18 25.76
C ALA A 126 3.76 17.36 25.01
N THR A 127 2.59 17.94 24.76
CA THR A 127 1.45 17.25 24.14
C THR A 127 1.01 17.89 22.80
N ASP A 128 1.74 18.92 22.37
CA ASP A 128 1.43 19.71 21.18
C ASP A 128 2.41 19.46 20.01
N HIS A 129 3.02 18.27 19.99
CA HIS A 129 3.92 17.85 18.92
C HIS A 129 3.21 17.78 17.56
N GLU A 130 3.94 18.22 16.54
CA GLU A 130 3.47 18.34 15.17
C GLU A 130 4.03 17.24 14.27
N ILE A 131 3.24 16.87 13.26
CA ILE A 131 3.63 15.90 12.21
C ILE A 131 3.49 16.61 10.86
N ILE A 132 4.49 16.51 10.01
CA ILE A 132 4.43 16.97 8.63
C ILE A 132 4.06 15.79 7.75
N ALA A 133 3.01 15.93 6.95
CA ALA A 133 2.58 14.99 5.93
C ALA A 133 2.69 15.63 4.53
N MET A 134 2.54 14.84 3.47
CA MET A 134 2.66 15.36 2.11
C MET A 134 1.29 15.66 1.52
N ASN A 135 1.20 16.73 0.73
CA ASN A 135 0.05 17.00 -0.13
C ASN A 135 -0.15 15.82 -1.09
N HIS A 136 -1.41 15.53 -1.43
CA HIS A 136 -1.83 14.41 -2.28
C HIS A 136 -1.51 13.01 -1.72
N SER A 137 -1.08 12.89 -0.46
CA SER A 137 -0.83 11.60 0.17
C SER A 137 -2.12 10.86 0.52
N PHE A 138 -2.00 9.54 0.71
CA PHE A 138 -3.06 8.69 1.22
C PHE A 138 -2.52 7.72 2.26
N HIS A 139 -2.94 7.89 3.52
CA HIS A 139 -2.48 7.06 4.64
C HIS A 139 -3.61 6.28 5.32
N GLY A 140 -4.87 6.50 4.93
CA GLY A 140 -6.02 5.77 5.46
C GLY A 140 -7.26 6.61 5.73
N ARG A 141 -8.28 5.96 6.31
CA ARG A 141 -9.62 6.53 6.53
C ARG A 141 -10.04 6.61 8.00
N SER A 142 -9.29 6.03 8.97
CA SER A 142 -9.49 6.32 10.39
C SER A 142 -9.13 7.77 10.70
N VAL A 143 -9.67 8.33 11.78
CA VAL A 143 -9.56 9.78 12.05
C VAL A 143 -8.10 10.25 12.14
N GLY A 144 -7.20 9.50 12.79
CA GLY A 144 -5.78 9.86 12.86
C GLY A 144 -5.07 9.70 11.51
N ALA A 145 -5.27 8.57 10.80
CA ALA A 145 -4.70 8.36 9.47
C ALA A 145 -5.26 9.37 8.44
N LEU A 146 -6.55 9.70 8.54
CA LEU A 146 -7.18 10.73 7.71
C LEU A 146 -6.57 12.12 7.98
N SER A 147 -6.18 12.39 9.21
CA SER A 147 -5.55 13.67 9.58
C SER A 147 -4.23 13.91 8.87
N VAL A 148 -3.46 12.86 8.57
CA VAL A 148 -2.19 12.93 7.83
C VAL A 148 -2.35 12.61 6.33
N THR A 149 -3.57 12.35 5.85
CA THR A 149 -3.88 12.16 4.42
C THR A 149 -4.07 13.51 3.75
N GLY A 150 -3.17 13.89 2.85
CA GLY A 150 -3.09 15.21 2.22
C GLY A 150 -4.12 15.43 1.09
N ASN A 151 -5.38 15.10 1.34
CA ASN A 151 -6.49 15.30 0.40
C ASN A 151 -7.65 16.01 1.10
N PRO A 152 -7.86 17.31 0.84
CA PRO A 152 -8.91 18.08 1.48
C PRO A 152 -10.31 17.52 1.31
N HIS A 153 -10.61 16.93 0.14
CA HIS A 153 -11.93 16.32 -0.13
C HIS A 153 -12.27 15.20 0.85
N TYR A 154 -11.27 14.42 1.28
CA TYR A 154 -11.48 13.33 2.24
C TYR A 154 -11.65 13.84 3.67
N GLN A 155 -11.12 15.02 3.98
CA GLN A 155 -11.05 15.56 5.34
C GLN A 155 -12.24 16.46 5.69
N GLU A 156 -12.79 17.19 4.72
CA GLU A 156 -13.68 18.36 4.94
C GLU A 156 -14.88 18.05 5.83
N ALA A 157 -15.58 16.94 5.55
CA ALA A 157 -16.78 16.55 6.27
C ALA A 157 -16.52 15.99 7.69
N PHE A 158 -15.26 15.71 8.05
CA PHE A 158 -14.89 15.03 9.29
C PHE A 158 -14.11 15.90 10.27
N LYS A 159 -14.07 17.20 10.02
CA LYS A 159 -13.42 18.18 10.93
C LYS A 159 -14.26 18.38 12.22
N PRO A 160 -13.60 18.57 13.39
CA PRO A 160 -12.16 18.73 13.58
C PRO A 160 -11.43 17.37 13.54
N LEU A 161 -10.28 17.35 12.85
CA LEU A 161 -9.38 16.21 12.82
C LEU A 161 -8.32 16.32 13.95
N MET A 162 -7.39 15.36 14.00
CA MET A 162 -6.26 15.39 14.94
C MET A 162 -5.43 16.67 14.72
N GLY A 163 -5.23 17.45 15.76
CA GLY A 163 -4.39 18.64 15.71
C GLY A 163 -2.89 18.37 15.50
N GLY A 164 -2.15 19.43 15.17
CA GLY A 164 -0.71 19.37 14.99
C GLY A 164 -0.26 18.67 13.71
N VAL A 165 -1.05 18.72 12.64
CA VAL A 165 -0.67 18.21 11.32
C VAL A 165 -0.47 19.38 10.36
N LYS A 166 0.65 19.38 9.65
CA LYS A 166 1.01 20.32 8.60
C LYS A 166 1.26 19.57 7.29
N PHE A 167 1.11 20.25 6.17
CA PHE A 167 1.32 19.64 4.86
C PHE A 167 2.41 20.37 4.09
N ALA A 168 3.27 19.60 3.42
CA ALA A 168 4.31 20.06 2.51
C ALA A 168 4.11 19.44 1.12
N ASP A 169 4.70 20.02 0.10
CA ASP A 169 4.65 19.48 -1.25
C ASP A 169 5.65 18.33 -1.41
N TYR A 170 5.21 17.28 -2.09
CA TYR A 170 6.00 16.08 -2.33
C TYR A 170 7.10 16.39 -3.35
N ASN A 171 8.31 15.90 -3.11
CA ASN A 171 9.54 16.21 -3.89
C ASN A 171 9.97 17.69 -3.82
N ASP A 172 9.51 18.46 -2.83
CA ASP A 172 9.93 19.84 -2.56
C ASP A 172 10.51 19.97 -1.14
N LEU A 173 11.84 19.93 -1.05
CA LEU A 173 12.53 20.01 0.24
C LEU A 173 12.36 21.36 0.94
N ASP A 174 12.22 22.45 0.19
CA ASP A 174 12.04 23.77 0.76
C ASP A 174 10.60 23.94 1.32
N SER A 175 9.62 23.31 0.68
CA SER A 175 8.27 23.20 1.23
C SER A 175 8.28 22.45 2.58
N VAL A 176 9.04 21.35 2.69
CA VAL A 176 9.19 20.63 3.97
C VAL A 176 9.85 21.52 5.03
N LYS A 177 10.97 22.18 4.70
CA LYS A 177 11.68 23.08 5.62
C LYS A 177 10.80 24.19 6.16
N ALA A 178 9.94 24.75 5.32
CA ALA A 178 9.00 25.82 5.69
C ALA A 178 7.95 25.39 6.74
N GLN A 179 7.65 24.10 6.85
CA GLN A 179 6.70 23.57 7.82
C GLN A 179 7.33 23.18 9.17
N ILE A 180 8.65 23.06 9.24
CA ILE A 180 9.36 22.61 10.45
C ILE A 180 9.29 23.69 11.54
N THR A 181 8.95 23.26 12.75
CA THR A 181 9.02 24.07 13.98
C THR A 181 9.72 23.27 15.10
N ASP A 182 9.94 23.91 16.23
CA ASP A 182 10.48 23.24 17.43
C ASP A 182 9.56 22.13 17.98
N LYS A 183 8.30 22.08 17.50
CA LYS A 183 7.31 21.07 17.89
C LYS A 183 7.25 19.88 16.90
N THR A 184 7.93 19.96 15.78
CA THR A 184 7.90 18.91 14.75
C THR A 184 8.57 17.64 15.29
N CYS A 185 7.80 16.56 15.43
CA CYS A 185 8.28 15.28 15.93
C CYS A 185 8.44 14.20 14.86
N ALA A 186 7.73 14.33 13.74
CA ALA A 186 7.82 13.36 12.64
C ALA A 186 7.49 13.99 11.28
N ILE A 187 8.03 13.37 10.23
CA ILE A 187 7.65 13.58 8.83
C ILE A 187 7.16 12.25 8.30
N ILE A 188 5.94 12.20 7.76
CA ILE A 188 5.34 11.00 7.16
C ILE A 188 5.14 11.18 5.66
N MET A 189 5.53 10.17 4.88
CA MET A 189 5.35 10.16 3.43
C MET A 189 5.33 8.74 2.86
N GLU A 190 4.74 8.59 1.68
CA GLU A 190 4.85 7.37 0.87
C GLU A 190 6.17 7.41 0.08
N THR A 191 6.87 6.29 -0.05
CA THR A 191 8.08 6.22 -0.91
C THR A 191 7.73 6.31 -2.41
N LEU A 192 6.49 5.99 -2.76
CA LEU A 192 5.86 6.29 -4.04
C LEU A 192 4.39 6.57 -3.76
N GLN A 193 3.95 7.80 -4.03
CA GLN A 193 2.54 8.16 -3.84
C GLN A 193 1.63 7.37 -4.78
N GLY A 194 0.73 6.57 -4.19
CA GLY A 194 -0.15 5.70 -4.96
C GLY A 194 -1.43 6.38 -5.40
N GLU A 195 -2.28 6.71 -4.43
CA GLU A 195 -3.60 7.32 -4.68
C GLU A 195 -3.49 8.75 -5.24
N GLY A 196 -2.40 9.45 -4.95
CA GLY A 196 -2.14 10.82 -5.40
C GLY A 196 -1.85 10.96 -6.89
N GLY A 197 -1.59 9.86 -7.63
CA GLY A 197 -1.32 9.92 -9.09
C GLY A 197 -0.01 9.25 -9.51
N ILE A 198 0.44 8.25 -8.79
CA ILE A 198 1.63 7.43 -9.09
C ILE A 198 2.89 8.33 -9.23
N TYR A 199 3.24 9.03 -8.19
CA TYR A 199 4.44 9.89 -8.15
C TYR A 199 5.58 9.18 -7.41
N PRO A 200 6.66 8.77 -8.13
CA PRO A 200 7.88 8.28 -7.49
C PRO A 200 8.57 9.39 -6.68
N MET A 201 9.20 8.98 -5.58
CA MET A 201 10.04 9.86 -4.80
C MET A 201 11.36 10.13 -5.51
N GLU A 202 11.82 11.37 -5.47
CA GLU A 202 13.16 11.75 -5.90
C GLU A 202 14.20 11.40 -4.83
N GLU A 203 15.31 10.80 -5.23
CA GLU A 203 16.37 10.38 -4.30
C GLU A 203 16.94 11.54 -3.51
N SER A 204 17.16 12.69 -4.15
CA SER A 204 17.65 13.92 -3.52
C SER A 204 16.71 14.43 -2.44
N PHE A 205 15.40 14.35 -2.68
CA PHE A 205 14.37 14.74 -1.73
C PHE A 205 14.39 13.85 -0.49
N LEU A 206 14.34 12.52 -0.67
CA LEU A 206 14.35 11.59 0.46
C LEU A 206 15.62 11.73 1.32
N LYS A 207 16.79 11.85 0.67
CA LYS A 207 18.07 12.05 1.37
C LYS A 207 18.08 13.38 2.12
N GLY A 208 17.62 14.46 1.52
CA GLY A 208 17.52 15.76 2.18
C GLY A 208 16.55 15.76 3.37
N VAL A 209 15.40 15.10 3.25
CA VAL A 209 14.47 14.94 4.39
C VAL A 209 15.14 14.10 5.50
N LYS A 210 15.85 13.02 5.15
CA LYS A 210 16.56 12.19 6.13
C LYS A 210 17.62 12.98 6.90
N GLU A 211 18.43 13.79 6.21
CA GLU A 211 19.43 14.67 6.82
C GLU A 211 18.79 15.64 7.82
N ILE A 212 17.68 16.28 7.44
CA ILE A 212 16.92 17.16 8.34
C ILE A 212 16.40 16.40 9.57
N CYS A 213 15.87 15.19 9.36
CA CYS A 213 15.37 14.34 10.44
C CYS A 213 16.48 13.98 11.43
N GLU A 214 17.67 13.64 10.95
CA GLU A 214 18.83 13.32 11.77
C GLU A 214 19.36 14.54 12.54
N GLU A 215 19.51 15.69 11.87
CA GLU A 215 19.98 16.93 12.47
C GLU A 215 19.09 17.43 13.62
N LYS A 216 17.76 17.32 13.41
CA LYS A 216 16.76 17.88 14.35
C LYS A 216 16.13 16.86 15.28
N ASP A 217 16.54 15.60 15.21
CA ASP A 217 15.94 14.46 15.92
C ASP A 217 14.41 14.34 15.71
N ILE A 218 13.99 14.54 14.45
CA ILE A 218 12.64 14.31 13.95
C ILE A 218 12.58 12.89 13.40
N LEU A 219 11.49 12.14 13.63
CA LEU A 219 11.34 10.79 13.11
C LEU A 219 10.88 10.79 11.64
N LEU A 220 11.54 9.97 10.82
CA LEU A 220 11.10 9.69 9.45
C LEU A 220 10.17 8.47 9.44
N ILE A 221 8.92 8.66 9.01
CA ILE A 221 7.94 7.60 8.81
C ILE A 221 7.75 7.39 7.30
N LEU A 222 8.07 6.18 6.80
CA LEU A 222 7.82 5.81 5.41
C LEU A 222 6.65 4.83 5.33
N ASP A 223 5.64 5.23 4.57
CA ASP A 223 4.47 4.41 4.27
C ASP A 223 4.74 3.52 3.06
N GLU A 224 4.94 2.24 3.33
CA GLU A 224 5.18 1.18 2.34
C GLU A 224 3.95 0.29 2.11
N ILE A 225 2.75 0.75 2.53
CA ILE A 225 1.52 -0.04 2.45
C ILE A 225 1.18 -0.40 1.00
N GLN A 226 1.39 0.50 0.04
CA GLN A 226 1.11 0.22 -1.37
C GLN A 226 2.37 -0.07 -2.18
N CYS A 227 3.46 0.63 -1.95
CA CYS A 227 4.69 0.53 -2.74
C CYS A 227 5.68 -0.54 -2.23
N GLY A 228 5.48 -1.08 -1.03
CA GLY A 228 6.31 -2.12 -0.45
C GLY A 228 6.04 -3.53 -0.98
N MET A 229 6.56 -4.51 -0.28
CA MET A 229 6.38 -5.94 -0.58
C MET A 229 6.72 -6.29 -2.04
N GLY A 230 7.93 -5.95 -2.48
CA GLY A 230 8.46 -6.35 -3.78
C GLY A 230 8.01 -5.52 -4.99
N ARG A 231 6.95 -4.74 -4.87
CA ARG A 231 6.23 -4.08 -5.98
C ARG A 231 7.10 -3.19 -6.85
N THR A 232 8.08 -2.50 -6.26
CA THR A 232 8.98 -1.58 -6.97
C THR A 232 10.33 -2.20 -7.36
N GLY A 233 10.50 -3.52 -7.14
CA GLY A 233 11.74 -4.24 -7.44
C GLY A 233 12.73 -4.35 -6.26
N SER A 234 12.33 -3.92 -5.06
CA SER A 234 12.98 -4.22 -3.78
C SER A 234 11.92 -4.64 -2.76
N MET A 235 12.29 -5.33 -1.68
CA MET A 235 11.29 -5.77 -0.70
C MET A 235 10.50 -4.58 -0.16
N PHE A 236 11.19 -3.49 0.19
CA PHE A 236 10.59 -2.19 0.50
C PHE A 236 11.19 -1.12 -0.41
N ALA A 237 10.38 -0.20 -0.91
CA ALA A 237 10.79 0.76 -1.92
C ALA A 237 11.93 1.67 -1.45
N TRP A 238 11.95 2.06 -0.17
CA TRP A 238 12.99 2.89 0.43
C TRP A 238 14.40 2.26 0.38
N GLN A 239 14.49 0.93 0.30
CA GLN A 239 15.80 0.25 0.24
C GLN A 239 16.61 0.62 -1.02
N GLN A 240 15.92 1.01 -2.09
CA GLN A 240 16.58 1.46 -3.34
C GLN A 240 17.31 2.79 -3.20
N TYR A 241 16.97 3.57 -2.19
CA TYR A 241 17.57 4.88 -1.90
C TYR A 241 18.64 4.82 -0.82
N GLY A 242 18.82 3.68 -0.17
CA GLY A 242 19.75 3.51 0.95
C GLY A 242 19.41 4.33 2.20
N VAL A 243 18.14 4.72 2.35
CA VAL A 243 17.65 5.55 3.46
C VAL A 243 16.74 4.73 4.35
N MET A 244 17.23 4.33 5.54
CA MET A 244 16.41 3.61 6.52
C MET A 244 15.50 4.58 7.28
N PRO A 245 14.18 4.36 7.32
CA PRO A 245 13.26 5.14 8.14
C PRO A 245 13.40 4.81 9.63
N ASP A 246 12.86 5.69 10.47
CA ASP A 246 12.69 5.40 11.90
C ASP A 246 11.48 4.51 12.15
N ILE A 247 10.42 4.69 11.36
CA ILE A 247 9.19 3.89 11.38
C ILE A 247 8.78 3.59 9.93
N MET A 248 8.42 2.33 9.66
CA MET A 248 7.85 1.90 8.40
C MET A 248 6.46 1.31 8.64
N THR A 249 5.50 1.58 7.76
CA THR A 249 4.19 0.92 7.78
C THR A 249 4.04 0.02 6.56
N CYS A 250 3.41 -1.14 6.74
CA CYS A 250 3.11 -2.08 5.66
C CYS A 250 1.78 -2.80 5.88
N ALA A 251 1.13 -3.22 4.80
CA ALA A 251 -0.14 -3.97 4.77
C ALA A 251 -0.34 -4.57 3.37
N LYS A 252 -1.58 -4.69 2.91
CA LYS A 252 -1.93 -5.15 1.54
C LYS A 252 -1.22 -6.45 1.16
N ALA A 253 -0.20 -6.38 0.30
CA ALA A 253 0.59 -7.54 -0.13
C ALA A 253 1.30 -8.28 1.02
N LEU A 254 1.45 -7.65 2.19
CA LEU A 254 1.96 -8.31 3.39
C LEU A 254 1.15 -9.56 3.76
N GLY A 255 -0.18 -9.48 3.63
CA GLY A 255 -1.09 -10.58 3.89
C GLY A 255 -1.64 -11.27 2.64
N CYS A 256 -1.35 -10.74 1.45
CA CYS A 256 -1.78 -11.27 0.14
C CYS A 256 -3.26 -11.71 0.10
N GLY A 257 -4.17 -10.86 0.64
CA GLY A 257 -5.62 -11.11 0.74
C GLY A 257 -6.13 -11.27 2.17
N VAL A 258 -5.33 -11.78 3.09
CA VAL A 258 -5.67 -11.81 4.52
C VAL A 258 -5.49 -10.41 5.12
N PRO A 259 -6.51 -9.86 5.81
CA PRO A 259 -6.40 -8.55 6.46
C PRO A 259 -5.31 -8.53 7.53
N VAL A 260 -4.26 -7.78 7.27
CA VAL A 260 -3.14 -7.55 8.19
C VAL A 260 -2.42 -6.26 7.82
N GLY A 261 -1.87 -5.60 8.82
CA GLY A 261 -0.92 -4.51 8.68
C GLY A 261 0.16 -4.63 9.74
N ALA A 262 1.17 -3.81 9.64
CA ALA A 262 2.20 -3.68 10.66
C ALA A 262 2.84 -2.30 10.61
N PHE A 263 3.30 -1.83 11.75
CA PHE A 263 4.33 -0.81 11.80
C PHE A 263 5.60 -1.40 12.40
N VAL A 264 6.73 -1.02 11.81
CA VAL A 264 8.04 -1.56 12.13
C VAL A 264 8.92 -0.41 12.58
N LEU A 265 9.60 -0.60 13.69
CA LEU A 265 10.43 0.41 14.32
C LEU A 265 11.92 0.05 14.17
N ASN A 266 12.77 1.06 13.91
CA ASN A 266 14.21 0.88 14.04
C ASN A 266 14.61 0.76 15.53
N GLU A 267 15.86 0.47 15.81
CA GLU A 267 16.34 0.24 17.18
C GLU A 267 16.16 1.46 18.09
N LYS A 268 16.42 2.67 17.57
CA LYS A 268 16.26 3.93 18.29
C LYS A 268 14.81 4.13 18.73
N THR A 269 13.88 4.02 17.82
CA THR A 269 12.46 4.24 18.07
C THR A 269 11.85 3.12 18.93
N ALA A 270 12.25 1.88 18.71
CA ALA A 270 11.77 0.74 19.48
C ALA A 270 12.16 0.84 20.97
N LYS A 271 13.34 1.42 21.28
CA LYS A 271 13.81 1.61 22.67
C LYS A 271 13.18 2.82 23.37
N ALA A 272 12.78 3.84 22.61
CA ALA A 272 12.44 5.14 23.17
C ALA A 272 11.00 5.60 22.91
N SER A 273 10.12 4.72 22.40
CA SER A 273 8.72 5.08 22.13
C SER A 273 7.73 4.31 23.01
N LEU A 274 6.96 3.41 22.43
CA LEU A 274 5.86 2.71 23.09
C LEU A 274 6.34 1.68 24.12
N VAL A 275 5.65 1.63 25.26
CA VAL A 275 5.85 0.64 26.32
C VAL A 275 4.53 -0.10 26.61
N PRO A 276 4.55 -1.21 27.40
CA PRO A 276 3.34 -1.93 27.76
C PRO A 276 2.24 -1.01 28.31
N GLY A 277 1.05 -1.09 27.69
CA GLY A 277 -0.12 -0.26 28.02
C GLY A 277 -0.34 0.94 27.10
N ASP A 278 0.64 1.37 26.29
CA ASP A 278 0.50 2.55 25.43
C ASP A 278 -0.31 2.27 24.16
N HIS A 279 -0.25 1.06 23.64
CA HIS A 279 -0.93 0.65 22.40
C HIS A 279 -1.39 -0.80 22.46
N GLY A 280 -2.46 -1.14 21.73
CA GLY A 280 -3.01 -2.47 21.75
C GLY A 280 -3.96 -2.72 20.57
N THR A 281 -4.24 -4.00 20.32
CA THR A 281 -5.19 -4.48 19.32
C THR A 281 -5.71 -5.84 19.77
N THR A 282 -6.98 -6.14 19.48
CA THR A 282 -7.55 -7.46 19.78
C THR A 282 -7.02 -8.51 18.80
N TYR A 283 -7.02 -8.24 17.51
CA TYR A 283 -6.75 -9.23 16.46
C TYR A 283 -5.37 -9.10 15.82
N GLY A 284 -4.71 -7.96 15.89
CA GLY A 284 -3.39 -7.78 15.29
C GLY A 284 -2.38 -8.76 15.89
N GLY A 285 -1.62 -9.47 15.02
CA GLY A 285 -0.69 -10.52 15.44
C GLY A 285 -1.35 -11.88 15.71
N ASN A 286 -2.62 -12.08 15.31
CA ASN A 286 -3.26 -13.38 15.44
C ASN A 286 -2.54 -14.46 14.62
N PRO A 287 -2.55 -15.74 15.07
CA PRO A 287 -1.86 -16.83 14.39
C PRO A 287 -2.21 -16.99 12.91
N PHE A 288 -3.49 -16.82 12.56
CA PHE A 288 -3.94 -16.99 11.16
C PHE A 288 -3.35 -15.92 10.23
N ALA A 289 -3.45 -14.65 10.60
CA ALA A 289 -2.88 -13.56 9.80
C ALA A 289 -1.36 -13.63 9.74
N CYS A 290 -0.70 -14.00 10.85
CA CYS A 290 0.75 -14.14 10.90
C CYS A 290 1.25 -15.36 10.11
N ALA A 291 0.51 -16.47 10.05
CA ALA A 291 0.82 -17.59 9.15
C ALA A 291 0.75 -17.17 7.68
N ALA A 292 -0.25 -16.35 7.31
CA ALA A 292 -0.31 -15.75 5.98
C ALA A 292 0.93 -14.92 5.67
N VAL A 293 1.29 -13.98 6.55
CA VAL A 293 2.51 -13.14 6.41
C VAL A 293 3.76 -13.99 6.28
N SER A 294 3.94 -14.97 7.17
CA SER A 294 5.09 -15.87 7.15
C SER A 294 5.21 -16.59 5.82
N LYS A 295 4.09 -17.15 5.31
CA LYS A 295 4.08 -17.87 4.03
C LYS A 295 4.32 -16.95 2.83
N VAL A 296 3.85 -15.71 2.85
CA VAL A 296 4.16 -14.72 1.81
C VAL A 296 5.67 -14.49 1.70
N PHE A 297 6.37 -14.29 2.83
CA PHE A 297 7.83 -14.14 2.82
C PHE A 297 8.54 -15.38 2.31
N ASP A 298 8.10 -16.59 2.70
CA ASP A 298 8.68 -17.85 2.20
C ASP A 298 8.57 -17.96 0.69
N LEU A 299 7.38 -17.71 0.14
CA LEU A 299 7.13 -17.79 -1.30
C LEU A 299 7.88 -16.69 -2.08
N PHE A 300 8.04 -15.52 -1.48
CA PHE A 300 8.83 -14.43 -2.10
C PHE A 300 10.31 -14.80 -2.19
N GLU A 301 10.87 -15.45 -1.17
CA GLU A 301 12.26 -15.92 -1.16
C GLU A 301 12.41 -17.16 -2.10
N GLU A 302 11.52 -18.14 -2.00
CA GLU A 302 11.57 -19.40 -2.76
C GLU A 302 11.47 -19.18 -4.27
N HIS A 303 10.61 -18.27 -4.71
CA HIS A 303 10.37 -17.99 -6.13
C HIS A 303 11.05 -16.71 -6.64
N ASP A 304 11.91 -16.09 -5.85
CA ASP A 304 12.58 -14.81 -6.18
C ASP A 304 11.61 -13.77 -6.78
N ILE A 305 10.46 -13.58 -6.12
CA ILE A 305 9.42 -12.67 -6.62
C ILE A 305 9.95 -11.26 -6.86
N VAL A 306 10.82 -10.76 -5.98
CA VAL A 306 11.43 -9.43 -6.11
C VAL A 306 12.36 -9.37 -7.32
N GLY A 307 13.14 -10.43 -7.58
CA GLY A 307 13.98 -10.57 -8.76
C GLY A 307 13.15 -10.67 -10.05
N HIS A 308 12.02 -11.40 -9.99
CA HIS A 308 11.08 -11.46 -11.11
C HIS A 308 10.53 -10.06 -11.47
N VAL A 309 10.11 -9.26 -10.47
CA VAL A 309 9.67 -7.88 -10.71
C VAL A 309 10.78 -7.06 -11.37
N ARG A 310 12.02 -7.12 -10.84
CA ARG A 310 13.16 -6.39 -11.44
C ARG A 310 13.42 -6.77 -12.89
N LYS A 311 13.25 -8.05 -13.23
CA LYS A 311 13.49 -8.56 -14.58
C LYS A 311 12.37 -8.18 -15.55
N THR A 312 11.10 -8.24 -15.10
CA THR A 312 9.92 -8.10 -15.97
C THR A 312 9.41 -6.65 -16.05
N ALA A 313 9.65 -5.83 -15.01
CA ALA A 313 9.20 -4.44 -15.01
C ALA A 313 9.70 -3.60 -16.20
N PRO A 314 10.96 -3.72 -16.67
CA PRO A 314 11.41 -2.98 -17.86
C PRO A 314 10.60 -3.32 -19.12
N TYR A 315 10.08 -4.54 -19.24
CA TYR A 315 9.21 -4.90 -20.36
C TYR A 315 7.84 -4.20 -20.25
N LEU A 316 7.24 -4.20 -19.05
CA LEU A 316 6.00 -3.45 -18.81
C LEU A 316 6.19 -1.97 -19.09
N GLU A 317 7.26 -1.37 -18.57
CA GLU A 317 7.57 0.05 -18.74
C GLU A 317 7.70 0.40 -20.22
N LYS A 318 8.45 -0.39 -20.99
CA LYS A 318 8.59 -0.23 -22.44
C LYS A 318 7.24 -0.27 -23.16
N LYS A 319 6.38 -1.26 -22.84
CA LYS A 319 5.06 -1.40 -23.46
C LYS A 319 4.14 -0.22 -23.13
N LEU A 320 4.22 0.31 -21.92
CA LEU A 320 3.46 1.50 -21.52
C LEU A 320 4.00 2.77 -22.19
N ASP A 321 5.32 2.90 -22.38
CA ASP A 321 5.92 4.01 -23.13
C ASP A 321 5.51 3.96 -24.61
N GLU A 322 5.47 2.77 -25.24
CA GLU A 322 4.93 2.57 -26.61
C GLU A 322 3.46 3.01 -26.71
N LEU A 323 2.63 2.77 -25.68
CA LEU A 323 1.24 3.26 -25.65
C LEU A 323 1.16 4.79 -25.55
N VAL A 324 2.06 5.42 -24.77
CA VAL A 324 2.15 6.90 -24.70
C VAL A 324 2.55 7.49 -26.04
N GLU A 325 3.50 6.89 -26.76
CA GLU A 325 3.93 7.36 -28.06
C GLU A 325 2.85 7.20 -29.16
N LYS A 326 2.03 6.14 -29.04
CA LYS A 326 1.03 5.78 -30.07
C LYS A 326 -0.31 6.49 -29.92
N HIS A 327 -0.70 6.87 -28.70
CA HIS A 327 -2.05 7.34 -28.41
C HIS A 327 -2.04 8.71 -27.73
N ASP A 328 -2.57 9.73 -28.38
CA ASP A 328 -2.64 11.13 -27.93
C ASP A 328 -3.37 11.32 -26.59
N CYS A 329 -4.21 10.32 -26.19
CA CYS A 329 -4.88 10.36 -24.90
C CYS A 329 -3.96 10.06 -23.71
N PHE A 330 -2.74 9.59 -23.93
CA PHE A 330 -1.72 9.41 -22.90
C PHE A 330 -0.61 10.44 -23.08
N THR A 331 -0.32 11.21 -22.04
CA THR A 331 0.68 12.29 -22.09
C THR A 331 1.99 11.94 -21.43
N ALA A 332 1.99 10.97 -20.51
CA ALA A 332 3.18 10.48 -19.82
C ALA A 332 2.92 9.14 -19.14
N ARG A 333 3.99 8.39 -18.90
CA ARG A 333 4.04 7.30 -17.94
C ARG A 333 4.71 7.76 -16.64
N ARG A 334 4.23 7.27 -15.50
CA ARG A 334 4.82 7.43 -14.17
C ARG A 334 4.89 6.09 -13.48
N GLY A 335 5.79 5.94 -12.52
CA GLY A 335 5.84 4.75 -11.66
C GLY A 335 7.19 4.07 -11.63
N LYS A 336 7.23 2.93 -10.94
CA LYS A 336 8.42 2.09 -10.75
C LYS A 336 8.00 0.64 -10.52
N GLY A 337 8.70 -0.30 -11.16
CA GLY A 337 8.37 -1.71 -11.03
C GLY A 337 6.96 -2.04 -11.54
N PHE A 338 6.19 -2.74 -10.74
CA PHE A 338 4.79 -3.08 -11.03
C PHE A 338 3.78 -2.12 -10.37
N MET A 339 4.17 -0.89 -10.17
CA MET A 339 3.31 0.22 -9.76
C MET A 339 3.44 1.32 -10.80
N GLN A 340 2.57 1.30 -11.81
CA GLN A 340 2.65 2.13 -13.00
C GLN A 340 1.38 2.96 -13.19
N GLY A 341 1.50 4.08 -13.86
CA GLY A 341 0.40 4.96 -14.20
C GLY A 341 0.60 5.62 -15.56
N LEU A 342 -0.47 5.67 -16.35
CA LEU A 342 -0.55 6.43 -17.59
C LEU A 342 -1.36 7.70 -17.34
N VAL A 343 -0.79 8.87 -17.59
CA VAL A 343 -1.48 10.15 -17.47
C VAL A 343 -2.43 10.32 -18.64
N VAL A 344 -3.73 10.43 -18.36
CA VAL A 344 -4.79 10.52 -19.34
C VAL A 344 -5.14 11.98 -19.61
N SER A 345 -5.31 12.35 -20.86
CA SER A 345 -5.71 13.67 -21.33
C SER A 345 -6.83 13.57 -22.38
N GLY A 346 -7.62 14.61 -22.50
CA GLY A 346 -8.69 14.72 -23.51
C GLY A 346 -9.95 13.90 -23.21
N ARG A 347 -9.96 13.05 -22.19
CA ARG A 347 -11.12 12.28 -21.72
C ARG A 347 -11.03 11.97 -20.23
N PRO A 348 -12.16 11.74 -19.51
CA PRO A 348 -12.13 11.32 -18.12
C PRO A 348 -11.51 9.93 -17.96
N VAL A 349 -10.56 9.77 -17.04
CA VAL A 349 -9.91 8.46 -16.76
C VAL A 349 -10.92 7.38 -16.35
N GLY A 350 -11.99 7.75 -15.65
CA GLY A 350 -13.06 6.82 -15.26
C GLY A 350 -13.83 6.19 -16.42
N GLU A 351 -13.91 6.86 -17.57
CA GLU A 351 -14.49 6.29 -18.78
C GLU A 351 -13.57 5.20 -19.37
N LEU A 352 -12.26 5.45 -19.36
CA LEU A 352 -11.29 4.47 -19.83
C LEU A 352 -11.26 3.23 -18.93
N VAL A 353 -11.32 3.41 -17.60
CA VAL A 353 -11.43 2.30 -16.65
C VAL A 353 -12.68 1.45 -16.91
N LYS A 354 -13.84 2.09 -17.18
CA LYS A 354 -15.09 1.37 -17.51
C LYS A 354 -15.00 0.63 -18.84
N ALA A 355 -14.38 1.24 -19.85
CA ALA A 355 -14.20 0.61 -21.16
C ALA A 355 -13.23 -0.60 -21.05
N ALA A 356 -12.13 -0.47 -20.31
CA ALA A 356 -11.21 -1.58 -20.03
C ALA A 356 -11.93 -2.73 -19.33
N LEU A 357 -12.73 -2.44 -18.28
CA LEU A 357 -13.54 -3.44 -17.59
C LEU A 357 -14.50 -4.18 -18.54
N ALA A 358 -15.20 -3.44 -19.41
CA ALA A 358 -16.09 -4.05 -20.40
C ALA A 358 -15.35 -5.01 -21.35
N ASN A 359 -14.07 -4.69 -21.65
CA ASN A 359 -13.17 -5.53 -22.47
C ASN A 359 -12.39 -6.60 -21.66
N GLY A 360 -12.78 -6.87 -20.40
CA GLY A 360 -12.17 -7.91 -19.58
C GLY A 360 -10.77 -7.55 -19.05
N LEU A 361 -10.49 -6.26 -18.81
CA LEU A 361 -9.27 -5.79 -18.18
C LEU A 361 -9.60 -4.95 -16.93
N LEU A 362 -9.06 -5.34 -15.79
CA LEU A 362 -9.19 -4.59 -14.54
C LEU A 362 -8.00 -3.66 -14.36
N VAL A 363 -8.27 -2.37 -14.39
CA VAL A 363 -7.34 -1.28 -14.09
C VAL A 363 -8.03 -0.29 -13.16
N LEU A 364 -7.27 0.57 -12.52
CA LEU A 364 -7.79 1.52 -11.54
C LEU A 364 -7.52 2.96 -11.99
N SER A 365 -8.13 3.92 -11.30
CA SER A 365 -7.72 5.32 -11.39
C SER A 365 -6.88 5.72 -10.18
N ALA A 366 -6.02 6.73 -10.33
CA ALA A 366 -5.34 7.42 -9.24
C ALA A 366 -5.33 8.93 -9.54
N GLY A 367 -5.43 9.76 -8.49
CA GLY A 367 -5.63 11.18 -8.69
C GLY A 367 -6.87 11.49 -9.51
N SER A 368 -6.79 12.52 -10.33
CA SER A 368 -7.89 12.94 -11.23
C SER A 368 -7.79 12.35 -12.65
N ASP A 369 -6.60 11.94 -13.07
CA ASP A 369 -6.24 11.77 -14.48
C ASP A 369 -5.28 10.60 -14.76
N VAL A 370 -4.98 9.74 -13.81
CA VAL A 370 -4.04 8.63 -13.99
C VAL A 370 -4.75 7.30 -14.08
N LEU A 371 -4.53 6.55 -15.17
CA LEU A 371 -4.86 5.14 -15.28
C LEU A 371 -3.78 4.34 -14.55
N ARG A 372 -4.13 3.69 -13.43
CA ARG A 372 -3.21 3.01 -12.53
C ARG A 372 -3.20 1.51 -12.76
N LEU A 373 -1.98 0.95 -12.83
CA LEU A 373 -1.70 -0.48 -12.90
C LEU A 373 -0.88 -0.88 -11.66
N VAL A 374 -1.46 -1.74 -10.83
CA VAL A 374 -0.86 -2.29 -9.59
C VAL A 374 -1.07 -3.80 -9.54
N THR A 375 -0.44 -4.47 -10.46
CA THR A 375 -0.66 -5.87 -10.86
C THR A 375 -0.30 -6.89 -9.76
N PRO A 376 -0.73 -8.15 -9.84
CA PRO A 376 -0.02 -9.23 -9.15
C PRO A 376 1.46 -9.22 -9.53
N LEU A 377 2.34 -9.64 -8.60
CA LEU A 377 3.80 -9.62 -8.85
C LEU A 377 4.29 -10.83 -9.65
N VAL A 378 3.40 -11.71 -10.01
CA VAL A 378 3.65 -12.94 -10.78
C VAL A 378 3.26 -12.82 -12.26
N ILE A 379 2.86 -11.62 -12.74
CA ILE A 379 2.55 -11.41 -14.15
C ILE A 379 3.76 -11.72 -15.03
N THR A 380 3.48 -12.23 -16.23
CA THR A 380 4.47 -12.54 -17.26
C THR A 380 4.45 -11.51 -18.39
N GLU A 381 5.43 -11.58 -19.30
CA GLU A 381 5.42 -10.76 -20.52
C GLU A 381 4.17 -11.04 -21.38
N LYS A 382 3.66 -12.28 -21.37
CA LYS A 382 2.41 -12.65 -22.08
C LYS A 382 1.20 -11.91 -21.49
N ASP A 383 1.11 -11.82 -20.15
CA ASP A 383 0.02 -11.10 -19.49
C ASP A 383 0.10 -9.60 -19.77
N ILE A 384 1.32 -9.07 -19.88
CA ILE A 384 1.57 -7.67 -20.29
C ILE A 384 1.11 -7.43 -21.74
N ASP A 385 1.44 -8.32 -22.67
CA ASP A 385 0.99 -8.21 -24.07
C ASP A 385 -0.54 -8.28 -24.17
N GLU A 386 -1.19 -9.20 -23.43
CA GLU A 386 -2.65 -9.29 -23.37
C GLU A 386 -3.28 -8.01 -22.80
N MET A 387 -2.67 -7.44 -21.74
CA MET A 387 -3.11 -6.14 -21.19
C MET A 387 -3.07 -5.04 -22.23
N VAL A 388 -1.97 -4.96 -23.00
CA VAL A 388 -1.80 -3.95 -24.07
C VAL A 388 -2.88 -4.15 -25.13
N GLU A 389 -3.09 -5.37 -25.64
CA GLU A 389 -4.13 -5.68 -26.64
C GLU A 389 -5.52 -5.26 -26.15
N LYS A 390 -5.87 -5.62 -24.90
CA LYS A 390 -7.17 -5.26 -24.31
C LYS A 390 -7.31 -3.74 -24.11
N LEU A 391 -6.25 -3.04 -23.76
CA LEU A 391 -6.28 -1.60 -23.59
C LEU A 391 -6.38 -0.88 -24.94
N GLU A 392 -5.60 -1.27 -25.95
CA GLU A 392 -5.66 -0.70 -27.30
C GLU A 392 -7.04 -0.86 -27.96
N ALA A 393 -7.70 -1.99 -27.73
CA ALA A 393 -9.04 -2.23 -28.26
C ALA A 393 -10.12 -1.23 -27.76
N VAL A 394 -9.84 -0.50 -26.68
CA VAL A 394 -10.75 0.51 -26.10
C VAL A 394 -10.28 1.95 -26.30
N LEU A 395 -9.14 2.13 -26.98
CA LEU A 395 -8.58 3.44 -27.32
C LEU A 395 -8.95 3.90 -28.72
N SER A 396 -9.35 2.96 -29.57
CA SER A 396 -9.74 3.19 -30.97
C SER A 396 -11.10 3.88 -31.12
#